data_be0d438ed624f89535582372fe4098f1
#
_entry.id   be0d438ed624f89535582372fe4098f1
#
_cell.length_a   1.000
_cell.length_b   1.000
_cell.length_c   1.000
_cell.angle_alpha   90.00
_cell.angle_beta   90.00
_cell.angle_gamma   90.00
#
_symmetry.space_group_name_H-M   'P 1'
#
loop_
_entity.id
_entity.type
_entity.pdbx_description
1 polymer ?
#
loop_
_entity_poly.entity_id
_entity_poly.type
_entity_poly.pdbx_seq_one_letter_code
_entity_poly.pdbx_strand_id
1 'polypeptide(L)'
;MNENEIIETNEALPTLVGCSSQELAAYIAEVLDSKKAHDIQVLKVGEKTVIAEQFVLCTGSSNTQVHSLTDEVEYRTELRGVSPIRVEGRDNNAWVIMDYGHVIVHIFSREARQFYNLEKLYDKE
;
A
#
# COMPACT_ATOMS: atom_id res chain seq x y z
N MET A 1 16.37 -2.09 18.36
CA MET A 1 15.22 -1.47 18.98
C MET A 1 14.32 -2.52 19.59
N ASN A 2 13.83 -2.26 20.75
CA ASN A 2 12.98 -3.22 21.40
C ASN A 2 11.53 -2.78 21.30
N GLU A 3 10.65 -3.61 21.78
CA GLU A 3 9.24 -3.36 21.63
C GLU A 3 8.75 -2.19 22.42
N ASN A 4 9.40 -1.91 23.53
CA ASN A 4 9.00 -0.76 24.32
C ASN A 4 9.23 0.51 23.56
N GLU A 5 10.30 0.57 22.82
CA GLU A 5 10.56 1.75 22.01
C GLU A 5 9.52 1.91 20.93
N ILE A 6 9.09 0.80 20.36
CA ILE A 6 8.06 0.87 19.35
C ILE A 6 6.77 1.42 19.93
N ILE A 7 6.40 0.96 21.10
CA ILE A 7 5.18 1.41 21.74
C ILE A 7 5.24 2.89 22.05
N GLU A 8 6.37 3.34 22.56
CA GLU A 8 6.51 4.75 22.88
C GLU A 8 6.47 5.61 21.64
N THR A 9 7.12 5.13 20.58
CA THR A 9 7.10 5.84 19.32
C THR A 9 5.69 5.91 18.79
N ASN A 10 4.95 4.83 18.95
CA ASN A 10 3.57 4.78 18.49
C ASN A 10 2.74 5.89 19.12
N GLU A 11 2.93 6.14 20.39
CA GLU A 11 2.17 7.20 21.04
C GLU A 11 2.52 8.58 20.48
N ALA A 12 3.74 8.73 19.98
CA ALA A 12 4.20 10.00 19.47
C ALA A 12 3.92 10.19 17.99
N LEU A 13 3.44 9.17 17.29
CA LEU A 13 3.23 9.27 15.84
C LEU A 13 2.03 10.14 15.54
N PRO A 14 2.17 11.06 14.59
CA PRO A 14 1.01 11.87 14.20
C PRO A 14 -0.03 11.00 13.50
N THR A 15 -1.27 11.39 13.66
CA THR A 15 -2.36 10.66 13.02
C THR A 15 -2.37 10.95 11.53
N LEU A 16 -2.82 9.94 10.77
CA LEU A 16 -3.08 10.11 9.34
C LEU A 16 -4.57 10.29 9.06
N VAL A 17 -5.38 10.37 10.10
CA VAL A 17 -6.82 10.58 9.92
C VAL A 17 -7.01 11.95 9.26
N GLY A 18 -7.76 11.96 8.14
CA GLY A 18 -8.03 13.19 7.42
C GLY A 18 -6.90 13.71 6.56
N CYS A 19 -5.81 12.96 6.42
CA CYS A 19 -4.71 13.41 5.57
C CYS A 19 -5.09 13.32 4.10
N SER A 20 -4.31 13.97 3.25
CA SER A 20 -4.56 13.95 1.82
C SER A 20 -4.23 12.58 1.24
N SER A 21 -4.76 12.31 0.05
CA SER A 21 -4.42 11.06 -0.63
C SER A 21 -2.92 11.00 -0.93
N GLN A 22 -2.31 12.14 -1.24
CA GLN A 22 -0.87 12.17 -1.50
C GLN A 22 -0.09 11.78 -0.26
N GLU A 23 -0.49 12.29 0.89
CA GLU A 23 0.21 11.97 2.13
C GLU A 23 0.09 10.50 2.48
N LEU A 24 -1.10 9.96 2.34
CA LEU A 24 -1.30 8.55 2.66
C LEU A 24 -0.54 7.66 1.68
N ALA A 25 -0.61 7.96 0.39
CA ALA A 25 0.10 7.17 -0.62
C ALA A 25 1.61 7.23 -0.38
N ALA A 26 2.14 8.41 -0.05
CA ALA A 26 3.57 8.55 0.20
C ALA A 26 3.99 7.74 1.42
N TYR A 27 3.18 7.76 2.47
CA TYR A 27 3.51 6.99 3.67
C TYR A 27 3.50 5.49 3.37
N ILE A 28 2.49 5.03 2.64
CA ILE A 28 2.40 3.61 2.30
C ILE A 28 3.60 3.20 1.45
N ALA A 29 3.99 4.03 0.49
CA ALA A 29 5.17 3.74 -0.32
C ALA A 29 6.42 3.62 0.55
N GLU A 30 6.56 4.49 1.54
CA GLU A 30 7.67 4.42 2.49
C GLU A 30 7.69 3.11 3.24
N VAL A 31 6.51 2.68 3.72
CA VAL A 31 6.42 1.42 4.45
C VAL A 31 6.84 0.27 3.56
N LEU A 32 6.35 0.25 2.32
CA LEU A 32 6.70 -0.81 1.38
C LEU A 32 8.19 -0.82 1.10
N ASP A 33 8.78 0.35 0.93
CA ASP A 33 10.21 0.44 0.68
C ASP A 33 11.00 -0.08 1.88
N SER A 34 10.57 0.23 3.07
CA SER A 34 11.26 -0.21 4.29
C SER A 34 11.25 -1.74 4.41
N LYS A 35 10.30 -2.40 3.77
CA LYS A 35 10.21 -3.85 3.77
C LYS A 35 10.70 -4.46 2.47
N LYS A 36 11.39 -3.67 1.67
CA LYS A 36 12.11 -4.13 0.47
C LYS A 36 11.18 -4.64 -0.62
N ALA A 37 10.00 -4.04 -0.73
CA ALA A 37 9.13 -4.32 -1.87
C ALA A 37 9.83 -3.85 -3.15
N HIS A 38 9.48 -4.48 -4.26
CA HIS A 38 10.09 -4.17 -5.55
C HIS A 38 9.15 -3.32 -6.39
N ASP A 39 9.71 -2.51 -7.25
CA ASP A 39 8.98 -1.77 -8.28
C ASP A 39 7.83 -0.98 -7.71
N ILE A 40 8.12 -0.20 -6.68
CA ILE A 40 7.10 0.62 -6.03
C ILE A 40 6.81 1.82 -6.92
N GLN A 41 5.53 2.07 -7.18
CA GLN A 41 5.10 3.23 -7.94
C GLN A 41 3.87 3.84 -7.31
N VAL A 42 3.80 5.17 -7.36
CA VAL A 42 2.62 5.91 -6.92
C VAL A 42 2.08 6.61 -8.16
N LEU A 43 0.85 6.30 -8.52
CA LEU A 43 0.22 6.85 -9.71
C LEU A 43 -0.95 7.73 -9.32
N LYS A 44 -1.01 8.91 -9.91
CA LYS A 44 -2.16 9.79 -9.75
C LYS A 44 -3.20 9.37 -10.77
N VAL A 45 -4.30 8.82 -10.29
CA VAL A 45 -5.31 8.27 -11.18
C VAL A 45 -6.63 9.01 -11.10
N GLY A 46 -6.72 10.04 -10.29
CA GLY A 46 -7.99 10.74 -10.07
C GLY A 46 -8.58 11.33 -11.32
N GLU A 47 -7.76 11.66 -12.32
CA GLU A 47 -8.26 12.20 -13.57
C GLU A 47 -8.69 11.13 -14.56
N LYS A 48 -8.34 9.87 -14.28
CA LYS A 48 -8.62 8.77 -15.18
C LYS A 48 -9.65 7.81 -14.66
N THR A 49 -9.98 7.91 -13.39
CA THR A 49 -10.98 7.04 -12.78
C THR A 49 -11.61 7.75 -11.60
N VAL A 50 -12.84 7.35 -11.29
CA VAL A 50 -13.52 7.89 -10.11
C VAL A 50 -13.36 7.00 -8.89
N ILE A 51 -12.69 5.85 -9.01
CA ILE A 51 -12.59 4.94 -7.88
C ILE A 51 -11.53 5.35 -6.87
N ALA A 52 -10.52 6.09 -7.28
CA ALA A 52 -9.47 6.50 -6.34
C ALA A 52 -8.74 7.70 -6.89
N GLU A 53 -8.00 8.38 -6.01
CA GLU A 53 -7.14 9.49 -6.43
C GLU A 53 -5.71 9.04 -6.66
N GLN A 54 -5.26 8.04 -5.90
CA GLN A 54 -3.90 7.54 -6.01
C GLN A 54 -3.93 6.02 -6.00
N PHE A 55 -3.07 5.41 -6.80
CA PHE A 55 -2.74 3.99 -6.70
C PHE A 55 -1.32 3.89 -6.19
N VAL A 56 -1.07 2.94 -5.29
CA VAL A 56 0.28 2.58 -4.89
C VAL A 56 0.49 1.15 -5.33
N LEU A 57 1.48 0.91 -6.17
CA LEU A 57 1.74 -0.42 -6.71
C LEU A 57 3.10 -0.90 -6.23
N CYS A 58 3.21 -2.19 -5.98
CA CYS A 58 4.50 -2.81 -5.73
C CYS A 58 4.44 -4.29 -6.04
N THR A 59 5.61 -4.92 -6.00
CA THR A 59 5.77 -6.34 -6.31
C THR A 59 6.46 -7.01 -5.14
N GLY A 60 5.96 -8.18 -4.75
CA GLY A 60 6.63 -9.04 -3.79
C GLY A 60 7.40 -10.12 -4.52
N SER A 61 8.53 -10.52 -3.96
CA SER A 61 9.38 -11.54 -4.58
C SER A 61 8.81 -12.95 -4.45
N SER A 62 7.85 -13.13 -3.55
CA SER A 62 7.20 -14.42 -3.31
C SER A 62 5.82 -14.16 -2.74
N ASN A 63 4.99 -15.19 -2.72
CA ASN A 63 3.69 -15.06 -2.09
C ASN A 63 3.81 -14.74 -0.61
N THR A 64 4.85 -15.27 0.04
CA THR A 64 5.12 -14.95 1.43
C THR A 64 5.42 -13.48 1.60
N GLN A 65 6.20 -12.90 0.70
CA GLN A 65 6.49 -11.48 0.81
C GLN A 65 5.25 -10.64 0.54
N VAL A 66 4.43 -11.03 -0.43
CA VAL A 66 3.18 -10.31 -0.69
C VAL A 66 2.33 -10.27 0.57
N HIS A 67 2.23 -11.40 1.25
CA HIS A 67 1.48 -11.49 2.50
C HIS A 67 2.10 -10.57 3.57
N SER A 68 3.40 -10.62 3.73
CA SER A 68 4.12 -9.78 4.70
C SER A 68 3.94 -8.30 4.42
N LEU A 69 4.02 -7.91 3.17
CA LEU A 69 3.87 -6.51 2.79
C LEU A 69 2.45 -6.03 3.11
N THR A 70 1.46 -6.86 2.83
CA THR A 70 0.08 -6.52 3.13
C THR A 70 -0.10 -6.29 4.63
N ASP A 71 0.40 -7.22 5.42
CA ASP A 71 0.27 -7.12 6.88
C ASP A 71 0.99 -5.88 7.42
N GLU A 72 2.15 -5.60 6.87
CA GLU A 72 2.92 -4.47 7.37
C GLU A 72 2.24 -3.14 7.05
N VAL A 73 1.72 -3.00 5.85
CA VAL A 73 1.01 -1.78 5.48
C VAL A 73 -0.20 -1.59 6.39
N GLU A 74 -0.97 -2.65 6.58
CA GLU A 74 -2.14 -2.55 7.44
C GLU A 74 -1.76 -2.17 8.86
N TYR A 75 -0.76 -2.83 9.41
CA TYR A 75 -0.31 -2.57 10.77
C TYR A 75 0.17 -1.12 10.93
N ARG A 76 1.01 -0.66 10.01
CA ARG A 76 1.62 0.65 10.16
C ARG A 76 0.61 1.78 9.96
N THR A 77 -0.34 1.62 9.06
CA THR A 77 -1.35 2.65 8.91
C THR A 77 -2.30 2.65 10.11
N GLU A 78 -2.59 1.48 10.67
CA GLU A 78 -3.45 1.41 11.85
C GLU A 78 -2.81 2.07 13.05
N LEU A 79 -1.50 1.95 13.19
CA LEU A 79 -0.80 2.66 14.26
C LEU A 79 -1.00 4.16 14.18
N ARG A 80 -1.29 4.68 13.01
CA ARG A 80 -1.48 6.10 12.82
C ARG A 80 -2.94 6.45 12.55
N GLY A 81 -3.84 5.55 12.91
CA GLY A 81 -5.27 5.83 12.96
C GLY A 81 -6.06 5.55 11.71
N VAL A 82 -5.47 4.90 10.70
CA VAL A 82 -6.16 4.65 9.44
C VAL A 82 -6.13 3.16 9.12
N SER A 83 -7.31 2.61 8.85
CA SER A 83 -7.45 1.21 8.48
C SER A 83 -8.00 1.10 7.07
N PRO A 84 -7.64 0.05 6.34
CA PRO A 84 -8.27 -0.13 5.03
C PRO A 84 -9.75 -0.43 5.20
N ILE A 85 -10.54 0.05 4.26
CA ILE A 85 -11.96 -0.24 4.24
C ILE A 85 -12.15 -1.72 3.92
N ARG A 86 -11.27 -2.26 3.08
CA ARG A 86 -11.41 -3.63 2.62
C ARG A 86 -10.05 -4.10 2.10
N VAL A 87 -9.77 -5.39 2.28
CA VAL A 87 -8.58 -6.01 1.73
C VAL A 87 -9.02 -7.27 1.02
N GLU A 88 -8.63 -7.41 -0.25
CA GLU A 88 -9.00 -8.56 -1.07
C GLU A 88 -7.76 -9.22 -1.61
N GLY A 89 -7.82 -10.53 -1.85
CA GLY A 89 -6.73 -11.26 -2.45
C GLY A 89 -5.80 -11.95 -1.49
N ARG A 90 -6.11 -11.92 -0.19
CA ARG A 90 -5.24 -12.54 0.80
C ARG A 90 -5.19 -14.06 0.68
N ASP A 91 -6.17 -14.65 0.02
CA ASP A 91 -6.27 -16.11 -0.01
C ASP A 91 -5.15 -16.74 -0.82
N ASN A 92 -4.65 -16.09 -1.87
CA ASN A 92 -3.54 -16.69 -2.61
C ASN A 92 -2.35 -15.76 -2.80
N ASN A 93 -2.48 -14.50 -2.40
CA ASN A 93 -1.38 -13.53 -2.42
C ASN A 93 -0.75 -13.34 -3.79
N ALA A 94 -1.54 -13.49 -4.85
CA ALA A 94 -1.05 -13.17 -6.19
C ALA A 94 -1.26 -11.69 -6.49
N TRP A 95 -2.36 -11.15 -6.02
CA TRP A 95 -2.68 -9.74 -6.21
C TRP A 95 -3.57 -9.33 -5.05
N VAL A 96 -2.99 -8.58 -4.11
CA VAL A 96 -3.74 -8.09 -2.96
C VAL A 96 -4.11 -6.65 -3.21
N ILE A 97 -5.36 -6.31 -2.96
CA ILE A 97 -5.87 -4.95 -3.13
C ILE A 97 -6.30 -4.46 -1.76
N MET A 98 -5.72 -3.34 -1.33
CA MET A 98 -6.07 -2.71 -0.05
C MET A 98 -6.75 -1.38 -0.36
N ASP A 99 -8.02 -1.30 -0.02
CA ASP A 99 -8.85 -0.15 -0.38
C ASP A 99 -8.94 0.79 0.81
N TYR A 100 -8.33 1.97 0.68
CA TYR A 100 -8.41 3.01 1.71
C TYR A 100 -9.37 4.12 1.31
N GLY A 101 -10.14 3.92 0.23
CA GLY A 101 -11.05 4.93 -0.27
C GLY A 101 -10.41 5.76 -1.36
N HIS A 102 -9.69 6.82 -0.98
CA HIS A 102 -9.04 7.67 -1.98
C HIS A 102 -7.68 7.13 -2.40
N VAL A 103 -7.15 6.11 -1.72
CA VAL A 103 -5.90 5.45 -2.09
C VAL A 103 -6.17 3.96 -2.17
N ILE A 104 -5.75 3.33 -3.25
CA ILE A 104 -5.84 1.89 -3.38
C ILE A 104 -4.43 1.35 -3.58
N VAL A 105 -4.07 0.38 -2.75
CA VAL A 105 -2.75 -0.25 -2.79
C VAL A 105 -2.88 -1.57 -3.52
N HIS A 106 -2.00 -1.79 -4.49
CA HIS A 106 -1.96 -3.03 -5.27
C HIS A 106 -0.62 -3.70 -5.01
N ILE A 107 -0.63 -4.86 -4.37
CA ILE A 107 0.57 -5.62 -4.07
C ILE A 107 0.52 -6.90 -4.89
N PHE A 108 1.45 -7.05 -5.81
CA PHE A 108 1.43 -8.12 -6.81
C PHE A 108 2.54 -9.12 -6.59
N SER A 109 2.28 -10.38 -6.96
CA SER A 109 3.37 -11.28 -7.27
C SER A 109 4.02 -10.82 -8.56
N ARG A 110 5.20 -11.37 -8.89
CA ARG A 110 5.89 -10.97 -10.12
C ARG A 110 5.07 -11.28 -11.35
N GLU A 111 4.47 -12.46 -11.38
CA GLU A 111 3.66 -12.85 -12.53
C GLU A 111 2.46 -11.96 -12.69
N ALA A 112 1.77 -11.65 -11.58
CA ALA A 112 0.58 -10.84 -11.65
C ALA A 112 0.90 -9.43 -12.11
N ARG A 113 2.04 -8.86 -11.66
CA ARG A 113 2.43 -7.52 -12.04
C ARG A 113 2.59 -7.42 -13.55
N GLN A 114 3.26 -8.40 -14.14
CA GLN A 114 3.45 -8.40 -15.58
C GLN A 114 2.16 -8.62 -16.32
N PHE A 115 1.33 -9.51 -15.82
CA PHE A 115 0.11 -9.88 -16.51
C PHE A 115 -0.89 -8.74 -16.56
N TYR A 116 -1.08 -8.05 -15.43
CA TYR A 116 -2.11 -7.03 -15.36
C TYR A 116 -1.64 -5.66 -15.81
N ASN A 117 -0.39 -5.32 -15.57
CA ASN A 117 0.26 -4.13 -16.13
C ASN A 117 -0.58 -2.86 -15.95
N LEU A 118 -0.97 -2.58 -14.72
CA LEU A 118 -1.79 -1.41 -14.43
C LEU A 118 -1.07 -0.10 -14.76
N GLU A 119 0.25 -0.07 -14.65
CA GLU A 119 0.99 1.13 -14.95
C GLU A 119 0.74 1.60 -16.37
N LYS A 120 0.70 0.65 -17.31
CA LYS A 120 0.49 1.03 -18.69
C LYS A 120 -0.88 1.64 -18.89
N LEU A 121 -1.86 1.15 -18.16
CA LEU A 121 -3.21 1.63 -18.30
C LEU A 121 -3.38 3.04 -17.73
N TYR A 122 -2.74 3.34 -16.61
CA TYR A 122 -3.00 4.58 -15.89
C TYR A 122 -1.88 5.60 -16.00
N ASP A 123 -0.69 5.20 -16.37
CA ASP A 123 0.47 6.08 -16.37
C ASP A 123 0.60 6.88 -17.64
N LYS A 124 0.05 6.41 -18.72
CA LYS A 124 0.21 7.09 -19.97
C LYS A 124 -0.74 8.24 -20.13
N GLU A 125 -0.30 9.20 -20.82
CA GLU A 125 -1.15 10.32 -21.14
C GLU A 125 -2.03 10.07 -22.31
#